data_d9daeb6168ca0a657f5febae3f641bfd
#
_entry.id   d9daeb6168ca0a657f5febae3f641bfd
#
_cell.length_a   1.000
_cell.length_b   1.000
_cell.length_c   1.000
_cell.angle_alpha   90.00
_cell.angle_beta   90.00
_cell.angle_gamma   90.00
#
_symmetry.space_group_name_H-M   'P 1'
#
loop_
_entity.id
_entity.type
_entity.pdbx_description
1 polymer ?
#
loop_
_entity_poly.entity_id
_entity_poly.type
_entity_poly.pdbx_seq_one_letter_code
_entity_poly.pdbx_strand_id
1 'polypeptide(L)'
;SGVYGVTGKYTDRRDIIEAAEEGCERSQLALEIEAYRLKKYIGSYFAAVGNLDAVVFTAGVGEMGWLIREKTLEGLQAMGIIIDKDKNRNTMTRKRETMITTPDSPIKAFVIPTDEELVFTEDVVAILEGTYTDHMNFKYSFAESTFQRK
;
A
#
# COMPACT_ATOMS: atom_id res chain seq x y z
N SER A 1 -13.47 -1.74 17.41
CA SER A 1 -13.64 -1.87 15.94
C SER A 1 -12.31 -2.20 15.30
N GLY A 2 -12.31 -2.45 13.98
CA GLY A 2 -11.11 -2.78 13.24
C GLY A 2 -10.44 -4.08 13.71
N VAL A 3 -9.11 -4.16 13.53
CA VAL A 3 -8.34 -5.37 13.87
C VAL A 3 -8.39 -5.72 15.35
N TYR A 4 -8.44 -4.71 16.23
CA TYR A 4 -8.65 -4.93 17.67
C TYR A 4 -9.99 -5.62 17.95
N GLY A 5 -11.07 -5.24 17.25
CA GLY A 5 -12.38 -5.86 17.39
C GLY A 5 -12.39 -7.35 17.03
N VAL A 6 -11.52 -7.78 16.11
CA VAL A 6 -11.38 -9.18 15.70
C VAL A 6 -10.44 -9.92 16.64
N THR A 7 -9.26 -9.38 16.92
CA THR A 7 -8.23 -10.03 17.75
C THR A 7 -8.58 -10.01 19.23
N GLY A 8 -9.26 -8.97 19.69
CA GLY A 8 -9.55 -8.73 21.10
C GLY A 8 -8.34 -8.33 21.95
N LYS A 9 -7.15 -8.26 21.35
CA LYS A 9 -5.89 -8.08 22.07
C LYS A 9 -4.94 -7.08 21.37
N TYR A 10 -4.78 -7.17 20.07
CA TYR A 10 -3.74 -6.46 19.32
C TYR A 10 -4.30 -5.27 18.54
N THR A 11 -3.57 -4.16 18.58
CA THR A 11 -3.84 -2.94 17.79
C THR A 11 -2.75 -2.70 16.76
N ASP A 12 -1.51 -3.08 17.05
CA ASP A 12 -0.39 -2.98 16.12
C ASP A 12 -0.39 -4.18 15.15
N ARG A 13 -0.21 -3.88 13.89
CA ARG A 13 -0.23 -4.89 12.84
C ARG A 13 0.96 -5.84 12.90
N ARG A 14 2.10 -5.38 13.39
CA ARG A 14 3.30 -6.21 13.57
C ARG A 14 3.02 -7.32 14.57
N ASP A 15 2.41 -6.99 15.70
CA ASP A 15 2.02 -7.96 16.72
C ASP A 15 0.98 -8.96 16.19
N ILE A 16 0.07 -8.49 15.31
CA ILE A 16 -0.94 -9.35 14.69
C ILE A 16 -0.30 -10.35 13.73
N ILE A 17 0.67 -9.92 12.93
CA ILE A 17 1.39 -10.79 11.99
C ILE A 17 2.19 -11.84 12.77
N GLU A 18 2.97 -11.43 13.78
CA GLU A 18 3.74 -12.32 14.63
C GLU A 18 2.85 -13.37 15.31
N ALA A 19 1.77 -12.93 15.94
CA ALA A 19 0.83 -13.85 16.57
C ALA A 19 0.13 -14.79 15.56
N ALA A 20 -0.11 -14.34 14.33
CA ALA A 20 -0.68 -15.18 13.29
C ALA A 20 0.32 -16.26 12.82
N GLU A 21 1.60 -15.93 12.73
CA GLU A 21 2.69 -16.86 12.41
C GLU A 21 2.88 -17.89 13.53
N GLU A 22 2.66 -17.51 14.79
CA GLU A 22 2.65 -18.39 15.96
C GLU A 22 1.38 -19.26 16.06
N GLY A 23 0.43 -19.11 15.15
CA GLY A 23 -0.78 -19.94 15.07
C GLY A 23 -2.01 -19.35 15.76
N CYS A 24 -2.01 -18.08 16.15
CA CYS A 24 -3.20 -17.43 16.70
C CYS A 24 -4.30 -17.29 15.64
N GLU A 25 -5.34 -18.11 15.72
CA GLU A 25 -6.46 -18.15 14.78
C GLU A 25 -7.16 -16.80 14.61
N ARG A 26 -7.33 -16.03 15.70
CA ARG A 26 -7.98 -14.72 15.62
C ARG A 26 -7.13 -13.68 14.91
N SER A 27 -5.82 -13.77 15.04
CA SER A 27 -4.88 -12.92 14.29
C SER A 27 -4.85 -13.28 12.81
N GLN A 28 -4.87 -14.57 12.48
CA GLN A 28 -5.02 -15.06 11.11
C GLN A 28 -6.33 -14.57 10.49
N LEU A 29 -7.45 -14.71 11.20
CA LEU A 29 -8.76 -14.25 10.76
C LEU A 29 -8.77 -12.71 10.54
N ALA A 30 -8.11 -11.94 11.39
CA ALA A 30 -8.04 -10.49 11.24
C ALA A 30 -7.32 -10.09 9.93
N LEU A 31 -6.20 -10.76 9.61
CA LEU A 31 -5.47 -10.53 8.35
C LEU A 31 -6.29 -10.97 7.12
N GLU A 32 -7.02 -12.07 7.23
CA GLU A 32 -7.89 -12.55 6.15
C GLU A 32 -9.06 -11.61 5.89
N ILE A 33 -9.74 -11.13 6.92
CA ILE A 33 -10.83 -10.16 6.79
C ILE A 33 -10.34 -8.89 6.11
N GLU A 34 -9.16 -8.41 6.49
CA GLU A 34 -8.59 -7.21 5.90
C GLU A 34 -8.28 -7.42 4.41
N ALA A 35 -7.53 -8.46 4.07
CA ALA A 35 -7.19 -8.78 2.69
C ALA A 35 -8.44 -9.02 1.83
N TYR A 36 -9.45 -9.71 2.36
CA TYR A 36 -10.72 -9.94 1.68
C TYR A 36 -11.47 -8.62 1.39
N ARG A 37 -11.49 -7.71 2.35
CA ARG A 37 -12.12 -6.39 2.13
C ARG A 37 -11.40 -5.59 1.06
N LEU A 38 -10.06 -5.55 1.09
CA LEU A 38 -9.26 -4.88 0.06
C LEU A 38 -9.53 -5.47 -1.32
N LYS A 39 -9.55 -6.80 -1.43
CA LYS A 39 -9.90 -7.50 -2.66
C LYS A 39 -11.28 -7.09 -3.19
N LYS A 40 -12.29 -7.01 -2.33
CA LYS A 40 -13.63 -6.55 -2.72
C LYS A 40 -13.62 -5.11 -3.23
N TYR A 41 -12.85 -4.22 -2.60
CA TYR A 41 -12.72 -2.84 -3.08
C TYR A 41 -12.03 -2.79 -4.44
N ILE A 42 -10.96 -3.54 -4.66
CA ILE A 42 -10.31 -3.63 -5.98
C ILE A 42 -11.34 -4.09 -7.03
N GLY A 43 -12.10 -5.13 -6.75
CA GLY A 43 -13.14 -5.63 -7.67
C GLY A 43 -14.24 -4.61 -7.94
N SER A 44 -14.70 -3.88 -6.92
CA SER A 44 -15.73 -2.86 -7.08
C SER A 44 -15.23 -1.66 -7.90
N TYR A 45 -14.00 -1.21 -7.66
CA TYR A 45 -13.41 -0.13 -8.46
C TYR A 45 -13.08 -0.57 -9.88
N PHE A 46 -12.64 -1.81 -10.08
CA PHE A 46 -12.49 -2.37 -11.42
C PHE A 46 -13.81 -2.26 -12.21
N ALA A 47 -14.93 -2.65 -11.60
CA ALA A 47 -16.23 -2.55 -12.23
C ALA A 47 -16.67 -1.08 -12.47
N ALA A 48 -16.36 -0.17 -11.55
CA ALA A 48 -16.74 1.23 -11.65
C ALA A 48 -15.93 2.00 -12.69
N VAL A 49 -14.64 1.71 -12.81
CA VAL A 49 -13.71 2.38 -13.75
C VAL A 49 -13.83 1.77 -15.16
N GLY A 50 -14.22 0.50 -15.27
CA GLY A 50 -14.39 -0.23 -16.53
C GLY A 50 -13.09 -0.76 -17.14
N ASN A 51 -11.98 -0.05 -17.00
CA ASN A 51 -10.64 -0.49 -17.39
C ASN A 51 -9.64 -0.09 -16.31
N LEU A 52 -8.80 -1.00 -15.88
CA LEU A 52 -7.80 -0.78 -14.84
C LEU A 52 -6.41 -1.08 -15.40
N ASP A 53 -5.52 -0.10 -15.34
CA ASP A 53 -4.13 -0.25 -15.80
C ASP A 53 -3.22 -0.73 -14.66
N ALA A 54 -3.49 -0.25 -13.45
CA ALA A 54 -2.66 -0.58 -12.29
C ALA A 54 -3.41 -0.51 -10.96
N VAL A 55 -2.88 -1.27 -9.98
CA VAL A 55 -3.20 -1.17 -8.55
C VAL A 55 -1.96 -0.67 -7.82
N VAL A 56 -2.12 0.34 -6.98
CA VAL A 56 -1.02 0.91 -6.20
C VAL A 56 -1.21 0.62 -4.72
N PHE A 57 -0.18 0.06 -4.10
CA PHE A 57 -0.06 -0.10 -2.65
C PHE A 57 0.89 0.97 -2.12
N THR A 58 0.46 1.68 -1.07
CA THR A 58 1.19 2.80 -0.52
C THR A 58 0.97 2.89 0.99
N ALA A 59 1.65 3.82 1.66
CA ALA A 59 1.67 3.99 3.10
C ALA A 59 2.18 2.76 3.86
N GLY A 60 2.30 2.84 5.18
CA GLY A 60 2.98 1.83 6.00
C GLY A 60 2.57 0.39 5.72
N VAL A 61 1.27 0.12 5.63
CA VAL A 61 0.75 -1.24 5.35
C VAL A 61 1.00 -1.66 3.91
N GLY A 62 0.79 -0.75 2.96
CA GLY A 62 1.01 -1.03 1.54
C GLY A 62 2.49 -1.24 1.23
N GLU A 63 3.37 -0.47 1.85
CA GLU A 63 4.82 -0.54 1.62
C GLU A 63 5.48 -1.73 2.30
N MET A 64 5.14 -1.99 3.57
CA MET A 64 5.81 -3.00 4.40
C MET A 64 5.03 -4.31 4.53
N GLY A 65 3.74 -4.32 4.22
CA GLY A 65 2.84 -5.46 4.44
C GLY A 65 2.79 -6.45 3.26
N TRP A 66 3.91 -7.09 2.93
CA TRP A 66 3.95 -8.05 1.82
C TRP A 66 2.88 -9.14 1.90
N LEU A 67 2.57 -9.62 3.12
CA LEU A 67 1.56 -10.67 3.33
C LEU A 67 0.15 -10.17 2.99
N ILE A 68 -0.19 -8.93 3.37
CA ILE A 68 -1.49 -8.33 3.04
C ILE A 68 -1.62 -8.13 1.53
N ARG A 69 -0.56 -7.65 0.86
CA ARG A 69 -0.56 -7.52 -0.60
C ARG A 69 -0.76 -8.86 -1.28
N GLU A 70 -0.03 -9.91 -0.85
CA GLU A 70 -0.16 -11.26 -1.40
C GLU A 70 -1.58 -11.80 -1.24
N LYS A 71 -2.12 -11.79 -0.02
CA LYS A 71 -3.50 -12.25 0.27
C LYS A 71 -4.56 -11.42 -0.46
N THR A 72 -4.35 -10.13 -0.62
CA THR A 72 -5.27 -9.25 -1.35
C THR A 72 -5.31 -9.59 -2.84
N LEU A 73 -4.16 -9.83 -3.47
CA LEU A 73 -4.06 -10.09 -4.91
C LEU A 73 -4.25 -11.55 -5.29
N GLU A 74 -4.19 -12.48 -4.34
CA GLU A 74 -4.43 -13.89 -4.58
C GLU A 74 -5.82 -14.15 -5.17
N GLY A 75 -5.89 -14.92 -6.25
CA GLY A 75 -7.15 -15.23 -6.94
C GLY A 75 -7.65 -14.14 -7.89
N LEU A 76 -6.88 -13.05 -8.12
CA LEU A 76 -7.23 -12.00 -9.08
C LEU A 76 -6.62 -12.22 -10.49
N GLN A 77 -6.04 -13.38 -10.75
CA GLN A 77 -5.46 -13.73 -12.07
C GLN A 77 -6.50 -13.63 -13.20
N ALA A 78 -7.73 -14.07 -12.93
CA ALA A 78 -8.82 -13.97 -13.91
C ALA A 78 -9.21 -12.51 -14.25
N MET A 79 -8.88 -11.57 -13.36
CA MET A 79 -9.03 -10.12 -13.60
C MET A 79 -7.81 -9.52 -14.29
N GLY A 80 -6.76 -10.31 -14.54
CA GLY A 80 -5.53 -9.83 -15.18
C GLY A 80 -4.46 -9.33 -14.22
N ILE A 81 -4.56 -9.60 -12.91
CA ILE A 81 -3.53 -9.24 -11.93
C ILE A 81 -2.77 -10.50 -11.53
N ILE A 82 -1.54 -10.65 -12.00
CA ILE A 82 -0.69 -11.81 -11.75
C ILE A 82 0.48 -11.39 -10.86
N ILE A 83 0.38 -11.69 -9.58
CA ILE A 83 1.42 -11.33 -8.60
C ILE A 83 2.68 -12.19 -8.78
N ASP A 84 3.84 -11.56 -8.73
CA ASP A 84 5.15 -12.19 -8.53
C ASP A 84 5.40 -12.30 -7.01
N LYS A 85 5.17 -13.48 -6.44
CA LYS A 85 5.24 -13.69 -4.99
C LYS A 85 6.62 -13.42 -4.42
N ASP A 86 7.67 -13.81 -5.12
CA ASP A 86 9.05 -13.61 -4.63
C ASP A 86 9.42 -12.12 -4.65
N LYS A 87 9.07 -11.44 -5.74
CA LYS A 87 9.25 -9.99 -5.85
C LYS A 87 8.45 -9.24 -4.79
N ASN A 88 7.19 -9.63 -4.57
CA ASN A 88 6.35 -9.05 -3.54
C ASN A 88 6.94 -9.22 -2.13
N ARG A 89 7.39 -10.43 -1.77
CA ARG A 89 7.97 -10.72 -0.45
C ARG A 89 9.26 -9.94 -0.20
N ASN A 90 10.07 -9.76 -1.23
CA ASN A 90 11.31 -9.00 -1.16
C ASN A 90 11.11 -7.47 -1.27
N THR A 91 9.89 -7.02 -1.54
CA THR A 91 9.55 -5.61 -1.61
C THR A 91 9.03 -5.12 -0.26
N MET A 92 9.93 -4.70 0.59
CA MET A 92 9.67 -3.95 1.82
C MET A 92 10.54 -2.70 1.78
N THR A 93 10.06 -1.66 1.11
CA THR A 93 10.89 -0.49 0.81
C THR A 93 10.11 0.80 0.97
N ARG A 94 10.80 1.81 1.49
CA ARG A 94 10.36 3.21 1.49
C ARG A 94 11.20 4.06 0.52
N LYS A 95 12.06 3.42 -0.29
CA LYS A 95 13.08 4.14 -1.07
C LYS A 95 12.76 4.29 -2.55
N ARG A 96 12.02 3.34 -3.12
CA ARG A 96 11.74 3.35 -4.58
C ARG A 96 10.43 2.64 -4.91
N GLU A 97 9.84 3.03 -6.02
CA GLU A 97 8.71 2.33 -6.60
C GLU A 97 9.15 0.93 -7.06
N THR A 98 8.29 -0.04 -6.83
CA THR A 98 8.56 -1.43 -7.25
C THR A 98 7.29 -2.06 -7.80
N MET A 99 7.37 -2.59 -9.02
CA MET A 99 6.32 -3.41 -9.60
C MET A 99 6.40 -4.82 -9.01
N ILE A 100 5.31 -5.30 -8.45
CA ILE A 100 5.20 -6.60 -7.77
C ILE A 100 4.38 -7.64 -8.55
N THR A 101 4.05 -7.37 -9.79
CA THR A 101 3.43 -8.33 -10.72
C THR A 101 4.47 -8.92 -11.66
N THR A 102 4.11 -10.04 -12.29
CA THR A 102 4.90 -10.63 -13.38
C THR A 102 4.92 -9.70 -14.60
N PRO A 103 5.93 -9.80 -15.48
CA PRO A 103 6.03 -8.92 -16.66
C PRO A 103 4.85 -9.06 -17.63
N ASP A 104 4.23 -10.24 -17.70
CA ASP A 104 3.09 -10.57 -18.56
C ASP A 104 1.73 -10.24 -17.93
N SER A 105 1.69 -9.79 -16.67
CA SER A 105 0.44 -9.37 -16.02
C SER A 105 -0.22 -8.23 -16.81
N PRO A 106 -1.46 -8.37 -17.31
CA PRO A 106 -2.17 -7.28 -17.99
C PRO A 106 -2.31 -6.03 -17.12
N ILE A 107 -2.79 -6.20 -15.89
CA ILE A 107 -2.89 -5.13 -14.89
C ILE A 107 -1.67 -5.19 -13.97
N LYS A 108 -0.98 -4.07 -13.83
CA LYS A 108 0.21 -4.00 -13.00
C LYS A 108 -0.15 -3.74 -11.53
N ALA A 109 0.66 -4.22 -10.61
CA ALA A 109 0.58 -3.81 -9.21
C ALA A 109 1.93 -3.21 -8.79
N PHE A 110 1.87 -2.05 -8.16
CA PHE A 110 3.05 -1.32 -7.69
C PHE A 110 3.00 -1.13 -6.18
N VAL A 111 4.17 -1.10 -5.57
CA VAL A 111 4.40 -0.52 -4.25
C VAL A 111 5.06 0.83 -4.48
N ILE A 112 4.40 1.90 -4.09
CA ILE A 112 4.90 3.28 -4.24
C ILE A 112 5.04 3.88 -2.84
N PRO A 113 6.27 4.17 -2.40
CA PRO A 113 6.49 4.80 -1.10
C PRO A 113 5.89 6.20 -1.05
N THR A 114 5.32 6.55 0.09
CA THR A 114 4.90 7.90 0.43
C THR A 114 5.95 8.59 1.30
N ASP A 115 5.91 9.91 1.34
CA ASP A 115 6.74 10.73 2.22
C ASP A 115 5.89 11.87 2.77
N GLU A 116 4.98 11.51 3.68
CA GLU A 116 4.05 12.46 4.30
C GLU A 116 4.79 13.47 5.19
N GLU A 117 5.91 13.07 5.79
CA GLU A 117 6.72 13.94 6.63
C GLU A 117 7.40 15.04 5.81
N LEU A 118 7.87 14.72 4.61
CA LEU A 118 8.43 15.70 3.68
C LEU A 118 7.37 16.71 3.25
N VAL A 119 6.20 16.25 2.81
CA VAL A 119 5.08 17.13 2.42
C VAL A 119 4.72 18.08 3.56
N PHE A 120 4.52 17.53 4.76
CA PHE A 120 4.19 18.32 5.93
C PHE A 120 5.29 19.37 6.25
N THR A 121 6.55 18.99 6.16
CA THR A 121 7.67 19.89 6.42
C THR A 121 7.72 21.02 5.38
N GLU A 122 7.58 20.71 4.11
CA GLU A 122 7.58 21.72 3.05
C GLU A 122 6.39 22.67 3.15
N ASP A 123 5.19 22.18 3.48
CA ASP A 123 4.01 23.01 3.72
C ASP A 123 4.25 24.00 4.89
N VAL A 124 4.78 23.52 6.02
CA VAL A 124 5.05 24.36 7.19
C VAL A 124 6.08 25.43 6.86
N VAL A 125 7.17 25.07 6.21
CA VAL A 125 8.21 26.03 5.81
C VAL A 125 7.63 27.09 4.86
N ALA A 126 6.90 26.66 3.84
CA ALA A 126 6.30 27.56 2.87
C ALA A 126 5.26 28.53 3.50
N ILE A 127 4.48 28.06 4.47
CA ILE A 127 3.54 28.90 5.22
C ILE A 127 4.28 29.93 6.04
N LEU A 128 5.35 29.56 6.74
CA LEU A 128 6.16 30.47 7.53
C LEU A 128 6.87 31.53 6.70
N GLU A 129 7.28 31.17 5.49
CA GLU A 129 7.93 32.07 4.53
C GLU A 129 6.93 32.88 3.69
N GLY A 130 5.64 32.61 3.79
CA GLY A 130 4.60 33.29 3.02
C GLY A 130 4.58 32.92 1.53
N THR A 131 5.19 31.79 1.16
CA THR A 131 5.29 31.30 -0.22
C THR A 131 4.27 30.22 -0.57
N TYR A 132 3.58 29.68 0.42
CA TYR A 132 2.54 28.66 0.21
C TYR A 132 1.33 29.25 -0.51
N THR A 133 0.88 28.58 -1.55
CA THR A 133 -0.32 28.95 -2.31
C THR A 133 -1.51 28.07 -1.92
N ASP A 134 -1.54 26.90 -2.48
CA ASP A 134 -2.51 25.84 -2.17
C ASP A 134 -1.88 24.50 -2.57
N HIS A 135 -2.43 23.43 -2.06
CA HIS A 135 -1.89 22.08 -2.23
C HIS A 135 -1.79 21.61 -3.69
N MET A 136 -2.60 22.14 -4.59
CA MET A 136 -2.62 21.77 -6.01
C MET A 136 -1.56 22.53 -6.83
N ASN A 137 -1.20 23.74 -6.41
CA ASN A 137 -0.33 24.63 -7.16
C ASN A 137 1.05 24.80 -6.52
N PHE A 138 1.23 24.36 -5.28
CA PHE A 138 2.54 24.38 -4.61
C PHE A 138 3.52 23.42 -5.28
N LYS A 139 4.74 23.88 -5.53
CA LYS A 139 5.79 23.07 -6.16
C LYS A 139 6.61 22.36 -5.09
N TYR A 140 6.24 21.13 -4.81
CA TYR A 140 7.00 20.27 -3.90
C TYR A 140 8.33 19.81 -4.51
N SER A 141 9.33 19.62 -3.66
CA SER A 141 10.67 19.19 -4.10
C SER A 141 10.65 17.84 -4.83
N PHE A 142 9.77 16.95 -4.46
CA PHE A 142 9.64 15.64 -5.11
C PHE A 142 9.05 15.69 -6.55
N ALA A 143 8.50 16.82 -6.96
CA ALA A 143 8.08 17.05 -8.35
C ALA A 143 9.26 17.40 -9.28
N GLU A 144 10.44 17.67 -8.74
CA GLU A 144 11.62 17.97 -9.53
C GLU A 144 12.28 16.68 -10.06
N SER A 145 12.76 16.72 -11.30
CA SER A 145 13.42 15.58 -11.94
C SER A 145 14.73 15.15 -11.25
N THR A 146 15.30 16.02 -10.44
CA THR A 146 16.54 15.81 -9.67
C THR A 146 16.29 15.24 -8.27
N PHE A 147 15.04 15.13 -7.85
CA PHE A 147 14.70 14.63 -6.53
C PHE A 147 15.16 13.17 -6.31
N GLN A 148 15.86 12.94 -5.22
CA GLN A 148 16.26 11.60 -4.78
C GLN A 148 15.79 11.38 -3.34
N ARG A 149 15.01 10.33 -3.13
CA ARG A 149 14.67 9.87 -1.78
C ARG A 149 15.92 9.39 -1.05
N LYS A 150 16.08 9.87 0.16
CA LYS A 150 17.18 9.47 1.06
C LYS A 150 16.86 8.18 1.81
#